data_e69a6c109d4074d833dd63e0251ad059
#
_entry.id   e69a6c109d4074d833dd63e0251ad059
#
_cell.length_a   1.000
_cell.length_b   1.000
_cell.length_c   1.000
_cell.angle_alpha   90.00
_cell.angle_beta   90.00
_cell.angle_gamma   90.00
#
_symmetry.space_group_name_H-M   'P 1'
#
loop_
_entity.id
_entity.type
_entity.pdbx_description
1 polymer ?
#
loop_
_entity_poly.entity_id
_entity_poly.type
_entity_poly.pdbx_seq_one_letter_code
_entity_poly.pdbx_strand_id
1 'polypeptide(L)'
;QANAALENERLEGFEAGVDLTPSSGVKLSLTAFDNRVKNAVANVTLGTNLRQRRNIDAIRARGLEAAASANVGRLSFDASASWTDAEARGSGFAAVLDGNRPSQTPRFVAGASLAWRPAEAWLLSATIRHVGAQFEDDRETNILPAATTLDAYAQIPLLRDVALVLRGENLTDETIITRNQSGSIDLGVPRTVWAGVKIGL
;
A
#
# COMPACT_ATOMS: atom_id res chain seq x y z
N GLN A 1 -19.67 12.04 14.78
CA GLN A 1 -19.87 12.59 16.12
C GLN A 1 -18.65 12.29 16.98
N ALA A 2 -18.18 13.25 17.80
CA ALA A 2 -17.07 13.03 18.72
C ALA A 2 -17.47 12.03 19.82
N ASN A 3 -16.50 11.27 20.32
CA ASN A 3 -16.68 10.33 21.42
C ASN A 3 -15.62 10.61 22.50
N ALA A 4 -16.04 11.16 23.63
CA ALA A 4 -15.17 11.46 24.77
C ALA A 4 -14.82 10.21 25.62
N ALA A 5 -15.47 9.08 25.37
CA ALA A 5 -15.26 7.82 26.08
C ALA A 5 -14.30 6.85 25.35
N LEU A 6 -13.46 7.37 24.44
CA LEU A 6 -12.44 6.53 23.78
C LEU A 6 -11.35 6.15 24.78
N GLU A 7 -11.02 4.86 24.78
CA GLU A 7 -9.92 4.29 25.53
C GLU A 7 -8.70 4.08 24.64
N ASN A 8 -7.54 3.93 25.26
CA ASN A 8 -6.30 3.65 24.55
C ASN A 8 -6.30 2.26 23.91
N GLU A 9 -5.83 2.20 22.69
CA GLU A 9 -5.54 0.96 22.00
C GLU A 9 -4.28 0.29 22.58
N ARG A 10 -4.25 -1.03 22.58
CA ARG A 10 -3.09 -1.80 23.00
C ARG A 10 -2.74 -2.85 21.95
N LEU A 11 -1.56 -2.72 21.36
CA LEU A 11 -1.01 -3.70 20.43
C LEU A 11 -0.25 -4.81 21.22
N GLU A 12 -0.57 -6.05 20.89
CA GLU A 12 0.18 -7.25 21.27
C GLU A 12 0.43 -8.03 19.98
N GLY A 13 1.66 -8.49 19.76
CA GLY A 13 1.98 -9.23 18.54
C GLY A 13 3.22 -10.09 18.65
N PHE A 14 3.32 -11.01 17.72
CA PHE A 14 4.48 -11.87 17.51
C PHE A 14 4.89 -11.78 16.04
N GLU A 15 6.19 -11.69 15.84
CA GLU A 15 6.80 -11.67 14.52
C GLU A 15 7.96 -12.65 14.49
N ALA A 16 8.11 -13.35 13.37
CA ALA A 16 9.26 -14.19 13.08
C ALA A 16 9.65 -14.03 11.63
N GLY A 17 10.93 -13.80 11.38
CA GLY A 17 11.41 -13.56 10.04
C GLY A 17 12.78 -14.16 9.78
N VAL A 18 13.14 -14.22 8.52
CA VAL A 18 14.46 -14.62 8.04
C VAL A 18 14.93 -13.63 6.99
N ASP A 19 16.18 -13.19 7.16
CA ASP A 19 16.90 -12.38 6.19
C ASP A 19 18.03 -13.21 5.59
N LEU A 20 18.12 -13.23 4.28
CA LEU A 20 19.14 -13.96 3.54
C LEU A 20 19.94 -13.00 2.66
N THR A 21 21.24 -13.19 2.64
CA THR A 21 22.15 -12.47 1.73
C THR A 21 22.95 -13.50 0.94
N PRO A 22 22.32 -14.14 -0.09
CA PRO A 22 22.93 -15.26 -0.82
C PRO A 22 24.18 -14.86 -1.60
N SER A 23 24.30 -13.57 -1.95
CA SER A 23 25.50 -13.01 -2.59
C SER A 23 25.63 -11.51 -2.27
N SER A 24 26.80 -10.94 -2.56
CA SER A 24 26.97 -9.48 -2.45
C SER A 24 25.99 -8.79 -3.40
N GLY A 25 25.18 -7.86 -2.86
CA GLY A 25 24.19 -7.11 -3.63
C GLY A 25 22.81 -7.78 -3.74
N VAL A 26 22.58 -8.96 -3.16
CA VAL A 26 21.25 -9.60 -3.11
C VAL A 26 20.79 -9.75 -1.68
N LYS A 27 19.60 -9.27 -1.37
CA LYS A 27 18.95 -9.42 -0.05
C LYS A 27 17.54 -9.94 -0.26
N LEU A 28 17.14 -10.90 0.56
CA LEU A 28 15.80 -11.47 0.61
C LEU A 28 15.33 -11.43 2.06
N SER A 29 14.09 -11.05 2.28
CA SER A 29 13.45 -11.02 3.60
C SER A 29 12.09 -11.68 3.54
N LEU A 30 11.77 -12.48 4.54
CA LEU A 30 10.44 -13.05 4.73
C LEU A 30 10.08 -12.96 6.22
N THR A 31 8.94 -12.35 6.52
CA THR A 31 8.43 -12.18 7.88
C THR A 31 7.01 -12.70 7.97
N ALA A 32 6.70 -13.47 9.01
CA ALA A 32 5.36 -13.84 9.40
C ALA A 32 4.97 -13.10 10.68
N PHE A 33 3.73 -12.66 10.79
CA PHE A 33 3.24 -11.94 11.97
C PHE A 33 1.83 -12.37 12.37
N ASP A 34 1.53 -12.25 13.67
CA ASP A 34 0.18 -12.33 14.27
C ASP A 34 0.04 -11.22 15.30
N ASN A 35 -0.70 -10.17 14.93
CA ASN A 35 -0.89 -8.96 15.71
C ASN A 35 -2.33 -8.82 16.18
N ARG A 36 -2.52 -8.32 17.40
CA ARG A 36 -3.83 -8.02 17.97
C ARG A 36 -3.83 -6.63 18.61
N VAL A 37 -4.67 -5.75 18.08
CA VAL A 37 -4.94 -4.44 18.67
C VAL A 37 -6.19 -4.58 19.53
N LYS A 38 -6.04 -4.60 20.86
CA LYS A 38 -7.14 -4.58 21.83
C LYS A 38 -7.69 -3.16 21.96
N ASN A 39 -8.98 -3.03 22.24
CA ASN A 39 -9.69 -1.74 22.30
C ASN A 39 -9.50 -0.93 21.00
N ALA A 40 -9.46 -1.60 19.86
CA ALA A 40 -9.21 -0.97 18.58
C ALA A 40 -10.28 0.09 18.27
N VAL A 41 -9.87 1.24 17.74
CA VAL A 41 -10.78 2.33 17.40
C VAL A 41 -11.27 2.15 15.96
N ALA A 42 -12.54 1.80 15.79
CA ALA A 42 -13.19 1.66 14.49
C ALA A 42 -14.24 2.75 14.24
N ASN A 43 -14.58 2.98 12.97
CA ASN A 43 -15.70 3.81 12.59
C ASN A 43 -17.00 2.98 12.64
N VAL A 44 -17.69 3.02 13.76
CA VAL A 44 -18.92 2.25 13.97
C VAL A 44 -20.11 3.00 13.39
N THR A 45 -20.85 2.37 12.50
CA THR A 45 -22.11 2.88 11.95
C THR A 45 -23.21 2.71 12.97
N LEU A 46 -23.77 3.82 13.47
CA LEU A 46 -24.82 3.84 14.50
C LEU A 46 -26.23 4.00 13.91
N GLY A 47 -26.32 4.41 12.66
CA GLY A 47 -27.59 4.67 11.96
C GLY A 47 -27.35 5.22 10.56
N THR A 48 -28.44 5.58 9.86
CA THR A 48 -28.35 6.18 8.53
C THR A 48 -27.52 7.48 8.60
N ASN A 49 -26.41 7.53 7.87
CA ASN A 49 -25.47 8.67 7.82
C ASN A 49 -24.87 9.07 9.19
N LEU A 50 -24.91 8.18 10.18
CA LEU A 50 -24.34 8.42 11.49
C LEU A 50 -23.23 7.43 11.79
N ARG A 51 -21.98 7.91 11.83
CA ARG A 51 -20.80 7.15 12.25
C ARG A 51 -20.14 7.82 13.45
N GLN A 52 -19.57 7.00 14.30
CA GLN A 52 -18.80 7.47 15.45
C GLN A 52 -17.57 6.58 15.63
N ARG A 53 -16.42 7.17 15.97
CA ARG A 53 -15.27 6.41 16.43
C ARG A 53 -15.56 5.80 17.79
N ARG A 54 -15.44 4.48 17.91
CA ARG A 54 -15.63 3.73 19.14
C ARG A 54 -14.59 2.65 19.28
N ASN A 55 -14.26 2.30 20.51
CA ASN A 55 -13.49 1.10 20.76
C ASN A 55 -14.34 -0.12 20.46
N ILE A 56 -13.78 -1.07 19.74
CA ILE A 56 -14.29 -2.43 19.54
C ILE A 56 -13.39 -3.39 20.31
N ASP A 57 -13.78 -4.66 20.42
CA ASP A 57 -13.04 -5.62 21.26
C ASP A 57 -11.58 -5.79 20.80
N ALA A 58 -11.36 -5.96 19.51
CA ALA A 58 -10.04 -6.00 18.90
C ALA A 58 -10.07 -5.88 17.38
N ILE A 59 -8.90 -5.63 16.78
CA ILE A 59 -8.56 -6.01 15.41
C ILE A 59 -7.45 -7.03 15.49
N ARG A 60 -7.61 -8.18 14.82
CA ARG A 60 -6.56 -9.18 14.66
C ARG A 60 -6.06 -9.15 13.23
N ALA A 61 -4.75 -9.09 13.04
CA ALA A 61 -4.12 -9.13 11.73
C ALA A 61 -2.98 -10.15 11.75
N ARG A 62 -3.00 -11.10 10.82
CA ARG A 62 -1.93 -12.08 10.62
C ARG A 62 -1.54 -12.07 9.16
N GLY A 63 -0.28 -12.35 8.89
CA GLY A 63 0.14 -12.29 7.51
C GLY A 63 1.59 -12.68 7.27
N LEU A 64 1.97 -12.47 6.01
CA LEU A 64 3.31 -12.67 5.50
C LEU A 64 3.75 -11.42 4.76
N GLU A 65 4.99 -11.03 4.99
CA GLU A 65 5.67 -9.97 4.26
C GLU A 65 6.93 -10.54 3.62
N ALA A 66 7.13 -10.23 2.35
CA ALA A 66 8.33 -10.60 1.61
C ALA A 66 8.95 -9.36 0.97
N ALA A 67 10.27 -9.28 1.01
CA ALA A 67 11.01 -8.25 0.29
C ALA A 67 12.23 -8.86 -0.40
N ALA A 68 12.59 -8.32 -1.55
CA ALA A 68 13.77 -8.69 -2.30
C ALA A 68 14.45 -7.45 -2.85
N SER A 69 15.77 -7.37 -2.74
CA SER A 69 16.56 -6.37 -3.45
C SER A 69 17.77 -7.01 -4.10
N ALA A 70 18.12 -6.54 -5.28
CA ALA A 70 19.30 -7.00 -6.02
C ALA A 70 19.99 -5.86 -6.75
N ASN A 71 21.31 -5.78 -6.62
CA ASN A 71 22.16 -4.87 -7.39
C ASN A 71 23.19 -5.69 -8.15
N VAL A 72 23.04 -5.76 -9.47
CA VAL A 72 23.89 -6.57 -10.35
C VAL A 72 24.40 -5.69 -11.49
N GLY A 73 25.66 -5.30 -11.41
CA GLY A 73 26.28 -4.41 -12.38
C GLY A 73 25.54 -3.06 -12.46
N ARG A 74 24.86 -2.82 -13.57
CA ARG A 74 24.13 -1.58 -13.86
C ARG A 74 22.63 -1.67 -13.59
N LEU A 75 22.17 -2.80 -13.08
CA LEU A 75 20.78 -3.07 -12.76
C LEU A 75 20.57 -3.03 -11.24
N SER A 76 19.47 -2.39 -10.82
CA SER A 76 18.96 -2.44 -9.46
C SER A 76 17.50 -2.91 -9.51
N PHE A 77 17.18 -3.88 -8.70
CA PHE A 77 15.83 -4.44 -8.57
C PHE A 77 15.41 -4.38 -7.10
N ASP A 78 14.19 -3.93 -6.85
CA ASP A 78 13.56 -3.94 -5.54
C ASP A 78 12.12 -4.44 -5.70
N ALA A 79 11.69 -5.34 -4.83
CA ALA A 79 10.32 -5.84 -4.79
C ALA A 79 9.87 -6.04 -3.36
N SER A 80 8.58 -5.85 -3.12
CA SER A 80 7.93 -6.21 -1.86
C SER A 80 6.52 -6.73 -2.12
N ALA A 81 6.07 -7.63 -1.24
CA ALA A 81 4.70 -8.11 -1.22
C ALA A 81 4.27 -8.32 0.22
N SER A 82 3.02 -8.01 0.53
CA SER A 82 2.39 -8.37 1.80
C SER A 82 1.05 -9.04 1.56
N TRP A 83 0.81 -10.09 2.32
CA TRP A 83 -0.50 -10.72 2.44
C TRP A 83 -0.96 -10.62 3.88
N THR A 84 -2.12 -10.01 4.11
CA THR A 84 -2.66 -9.74 5.45
C THR A 84 -4.10 -10.22 5.52
N ASP A 85 -4.39 -11.09 6.50
CA ASP A 85 -5.74 -11.46 6.88
C ASP A 85 -6.09 -10.71 8.16
N ALA A 86 -6.85 -9.62 8.03
CA ALA A 86 -7.23 -8.76 9.13
C ALA A 86 -8.74 -8.85 9.36
N GLU A 87 -9.13 -9.01 10.63
CA GLU A 87 -10.52 -9.13 11.06
C GLU A 87 -10.80 -8.25 12.28
N ALA A 88 -11.91 -7.53 12.26
CA ALA A 88 -12.46 -6.89 13.45
C ALA A 88 -13.10 -7.93 14.37
N ARG A 89 -13.00 -7.71 15.67
CA ARG A 89 -13.71 -8.44 16.71
C ARG A 89 -14.57 -7.45 17.47
N GLY A 90 -15.86 -7.67 17.44
CA GLY A 90 -16.83 -6.76 18.02
C GLY A 90 -17.96 -7.48 18.72
N SER A 91 -18.35 -6.95 19.88
CA SER A 91 -19.50 -7.40 20.66
C SER A 91 -20.49 -6.26 20.92
N GLY A 92 -21.64 -6.58 21.46
CA GLY A 92 -22.66 -5.58 21.77
C GLY A 92 -23.04 -4.72 20.57
N PHE A 93 -22.84 -3.42 20.64
CA PHE A 93 -23.12 -2.47 19.54
C PHE A 93 -22.22 -2.68 18.32
N ALA A 94 -21.06 -3.30 18.48
CA ALA A 94 -20.12 -3.57 17.41
C ALA A 94 -20.21 -5.02 16.86
N ALA A 95 -21.17 -5.82 17.30
CA ALA A 95 -21.33 -7.23 16.86
C ALA A 95 -21.50 -7.37 15.33
N VAL A 96 -22.03 -6.34 14.67
CA VAL A 96 -22.18 -6.29 13.20
C VAL A 96 -20.83 -6.24 12.47
N LEU A 97 -19.75 -5.89 13.16
CA LEU A 97 -18.40 -5.81 12.63
C LEU A 97 -17.60 -7.10 12.86
N ASP A 98 -18.10 -8.02 13.68
CA ASP A 98 -17.36 -9.23 14.03
C ASP A 98 -17.09 -10.10 12.79
N GLY A 99 -15.81 -10.37 12.54
CA GLY A 99 -15.34 -11.08 11.37
C GLY A 99 -15.15 -10.23 10.11
N ASN A 100 -15.60 -8.98 10.09
CA ASN A 100 -15.40 -8.10 8.96
C ASN A 100 -13.95 -7.61 8.88
N ARG A 101 -13.53 -7.33 7.66
CA ARG A 101 -12.24 -6.70 7.40
C ARG A 101 -12.30 -5.21 7.74
N PRO A 102 -11.28 -4.67 8.43
CA PRO A 102 -11.18 -3.23 8.62
C PRO A 102 -11.22 -2.47 7.28
N SER A 103 -11.86 -1.30 7.28
CA SER A 103 -11.94 -0.47 6.08
C SER A 103 -10.54 -0.15 5.52
N GLN A 104 -10.44 -0.03 4.21
CA GLN A 104 -9.21 0.31 3.48
C GLN A 104 -8.01 -0.60 3.81
N THR A 105 -8.29 -1.88 4.07
CA THR A 105 -7.27 -2.89 4.37
C THR A 105 -7.31 -3.99 3.31
N PRO A 106 -6.51 -3.90 2.24
CA PRO A 106 -6.45 -4.94 1.21
C PRO A 106 -5.76 -6.19 1.75
N ARG A 107 -6.18 -7.37 1.27
CA ARG A 107 -5.51 -8.64 1.64
C ARG A 107 -4.15 -8.80 1.01
N PHE A 108 -3.93 -8.19 -0.14
CA PHE A 108 -2.68 -8.34 -0.88
C PHE A 108 -2.24 -7.00 -1.45
N VAL A 109 -0.98 -6.65 -1.22
CA VAL A 109 -0.30 -5.50 -1.81
C VAL A 109 1.05 -5.98 -2.31
N ALA A 110 1.43 -5.57 -3.52
CA ALA A 110 2.76 -5.88 -4.05
C ALA A 110 3.30 -4.72 -4.89
N GLY A 111 4.60 -4.60 -4.93
CA GLY A 111 5.29 -3.65 -5.78
C GLY A 111 6.64 -4.18 -6.21
N ALA A 112 7.08 -3.80 -7.40
CA ALA A 112 8.42 -4.07 -7.89
C ALA A 112 8.94 -2.91 -8.72
N SER A 113 10.22 -2.61 -8.57
CA SER A 113 10.93 -1.58 -9.32
C SER A 113 12.18 -2.17 -9.97
N LEU A 114 12.42 -1.82 -11.21
CA LEU A 114 13.64 -2.12 -11.92
C LEU A 114 14.28 -0.80 -12.38
N ALA A 115 15.53 -0.59 -12.05
CA ALA A 115 16.31 0.54 -12.52
C ALA A 115 17.54 0.06 -13.29
N TRP A 116 17.83 0.73 -14.40
CA TRP A 116 18.99 0.47 -15.25
C TRP A 116 19.79 1.76 -15.48
N ARG A 117 21.09 1.67 -15.23
CA ARG A 117 22.05 2.75 -15.44
C ARG A 117 23.05 2.36 -16.54
N PRO A 118 22.66 2.45 -17.84
CA PRO A 118 23.52 1.99 -18.94
C PRO A 118 24.85 2.74 -19.05
N ALA A 119 24.87 4.00 -18.64
CA ALA A 119 26.06 4.83 -18.61
C ALA A 119 25.98 5.85 -17.47
N GLU A 120 27.04 6.66 -17.27
CA GLU A 120 27.05 7.75 -16.32
C GLU A 120 25.91 8.75 -16.61
N ALA A 121 25.28 9.26 -15.54
CA ALA A 121 24.13 10.17 -15.57
C ALA A 121 22.85 9.61 -16.26
N TRP A 122 22.85 8.42 -16.83
CA TRP A 122 21.65 7.74 -17.32
C TRP A 122 20.90 7.06 -16.18
N LEU A 123 19.59 7.18 -16.19
CA LEU A 123 18.70 6.39 -15.33
C LEU A 123 17.42 6.06 -16.08
N LEU A 124 17.15 4.78 -16.24
CA LEU A 124 15.87 4.28 -16.74
C LEU A 124 15.26 3.43 -15.64
N SER A 125 14.00 3.66 -15.29
CA SER A 125 13.33 2.80 -14.32
C SER A 125 11.85 2.58 -14.65
N ALA A 126 11.35 1.44 -14.21
CA ALA A 126 9.95 1.10 -14.25
C ALA A 126 9.52 0.56 -12.88
N THR A 127 8.31 0.91 -12.46
CA THR A 127 7.72 0.45 -11.20
C THR A 127 6.32 -0.05 -11.45
N ILE A 128 6.04 -1.28 -11.06
CA ILE A 128 4.69 -1.84 -11.02
C ILE A 128 4.21 -1.85 -9.57
N ARG A 129 2.94 -1.49 -9.34
CA ARG A 129 2.27 -1.58 -8.05
C ARG A 129 0.92 -2.24 -8.20
N HIS A 130 0.61 -3.14 -7.29
CA HIS A 130 -0.69 -3.78 -7.17
C HIS A 130 -1.25 -3.57 -5.77
N VAL A 131 -2.49 -3.13 -5.69
CA VAL A 131 -3.27 -3.07 -4.45
C VAL A 131 -4.51 -3.92 -4.67
N GLY A 132 -4.70 -4.94 -3.85
CA GLY A 132 -5.87 -5.82 -3.90
C GLY A 132 -7.17 -5.09 -3.57
N ALA A 133 -8.29 -5.69 -3.90
CA ALA A 133 -9.60 -5.14 -3.55
C ALA A 133 -9.76 -5.01 -2.03
N GLN A 134 -10.42 -3.95 -1.61
CA GLN A 134 -10.68 -3.59 -0.22
C GLN A 134 -12.07 -2.97 -0.08
N PHE A 135 -12.48 -2.68 1.14
CA PHE A 135 -13.75 -2.01 1.40
C PHE A 135 -13.53 -0.58 1.89
N GLU A 136 -14.40 0.32 1.47
CA GLU A 136 -14.43 1.71 1.96
C GLU A 136 -14.96 1.79 3.40
N ASP A 137 -15.84 0.89 3.77
CA ASP A 137 -16.60 0.95 5.01
C ASP A 137 -16.42 -0.30 5.88
N ASP A 138 -16.70 -0.14 7.17
CA ASP A 138 -16.61 -1.15 8.23
C ASP A 138 -17.61 -2.30 8.11
N ARG A 139 -18.61 -2.17 7.22
CA ARG A 139 -19.66 -3.16 6.98
C ARG A 139 -19.48 -3.95 5.68
N GLU A 140 -18.37 -3.73 4.99
CA GLU A 140 -18.04 -4.37 3.71
C GLU A 140 -19.09 -4.14 2.61
N THR A 141 -19.77 -2.97 2.62
CA THR A 141 -20.83 -2.67 1.65
C THR A 141 -20.33 -1.98 0.39
N ASN A 142 -19.25 -1.20 0.49
CA ASN A 142 -18.69 -0.43 -0.62
C ASN A 142 -17.30 -0.94 -1.00
N ILE A 143 -17.21 -1.59 -2.14
CA ILE A 143 -15.94 -2.14 -2.65
C ILE A 143 -15.11 -1.04 -3.30
N LEU A 144 -13.82 -1.00 -2.98
CA LEU A 144 -12.78 -0.36 -3.75
C LEU A 144 -12.07 -1.46 -4.55
N PRO A 145 -12.21 -1.50 -5.88
CA PRO A 145 -11.62 -2.54 -6.72
C PRO A 145 -10.10 -2.60 -6.61
N ALA A 146 -9.54 -3.76 -6.91
CA ALA A 146 -8.10 -3.88 -7.05
C ALA A 146 -7.61 -3.02 -8.22
N ALA A 147 -6.40 -2.47 -8.08
CA ALA A 147 -5.76 -1.68 -9.12
C ALA A 147 -4.29 -2.10 -9.30
N THR A 148 -3.84 -2.10 -10.56
CA THR A 148 -2.43 -2.35 -10.91
C THR A 148 -1.94 -1.24 -11.79
N THR A 149 -0.93 -0.48 -11.33
CA THR A 149 -0.35 0.63 -12.06
C THR A 149 1.07 0.34 -12.50
N LEU A 150 1.46 0.91 -13.63
CA LEU A 150 2.82 0.92 -14.14
C LEU A 150 3.29 2.37 -14.28
N ASP A 151 4.40 2.68 -13.63
CA ASP A 151 5.09 3.97 -13.74
C ASP A 151 6.43 3.77 -14.43
N ALA A 152 6.92 4.78 -15.14
CA ALA A 152 8.25 4.77 -15.73
C ALA A 152 8.95 6.12 -15.58
N TYR A 153 10.26 6.08 -15.53
CA TYR A 153 11.11 7.25 -15.45
C TYR A 153 12.33 7.08 -16.35
N ALA A 154 12.70 8.14 -17.05
CA ALA A 154 13.93 8.19 -17.83
C ALA A 154 14.66 9.52 -17.58
N GLN A 155 15.93 9.44 -17.24
CA GLN A 155 16.88 10.56 -17.26
C GLN A 155 17.94 10.27 -18.31
N ILE A 156 18.03 11.13 -19.31
CA ILE A 156 18.88 10.97 -20.50
C ILE A 156 19.79 12.20 -20.55
N PRO A 157 21.11 12.07 -20.32
CA PRO A 157 22.02 13.19 -20.41
C PRO A 157 22.07 13.71 -21.85
N LEU A 158 21.95 15.00 -22.03
CA LEU A 158 22.06 15.70 -23.30
C LEU A 158 23.39 16.42 -23.43
N LEU A 159 23.81 17.09 -22.36
CA LEU A 159 25.08 17.81 -22.23
C LEU A 159 25.70 17.49 -20.87
N ARG A 160 26.90 18.02 -20.59
CA ARG A 160 27.63 17.72 -19.35
C ARG A 160 26.80 17.94 -18.08
N ASP A 161 26.03 19.03 -18.01
CA ASP A 161 25.25 19.40 -16.83
C ASP A 161 23.74 19.50 -17.11
N VAL A 162 23.28 18.89 -18.22
CA VAL A 162 21.89 18.97 -18.67
C VAL A 162 21.36 17.59 -19.04
N ALA A 163 20.22 17.21 -18.50
CA ALA A 163 19.52 15.99 -18.85
C ALA A 163 18.05 16.24 -19.21
N LEU A 164 17.56 15.49 -20.17
CA LEU A 164 16.12 15.32 -20.41
C LEU A 164 15.56 14.37 -19.34
N VAL A 165 14.47 14.75 -18.72
CA VAL A 165 13.72 13.92 -17.77
C VAL A 165 12.36 13.65 -18.34
N LEU A 166 11.99 12.36 -18.43
CA LEU A 166 10.66 11.90 -18.80
C LEU A 166 10.10 11.10 -17.63
N ARG A 167 8.83 11.30 -17.29
CA ARG A 167 8.12 10.57 -16.26
C ARG A 167 6.73 10.22 -16.77
N GLY A 168 6.35 8.96 -16.63
CA GLY A 168 5.00 8.49 -16.87
C GLY A 168 4.44 7.86 -15.60
N GLU A 169 3.25 8.24 -15.22
CA GLU A 169 2.51 7.69 -14.10
C GLU A 169 1.24 7.03 -14.62
N ASN A 170 0.90 5.89 -14.01
CA ASN A 170 -0.27 5.09 -14.41
C ASN A 170 -0.33 4.86 -15.93
N LEU A 171 0.77 4.38 -16.51
CA LEU A 171 0.89 4.19 -17.97
C LEU A 171 -0.13 3.19 -18.54
N THR A 172 -0.64 2.30 -17.71
CA THR A 172 -1.72 1.35 -18.03
C THR A 172 -3.09 2.01 -18.14
N ASP A 173 -3.23 3.27 -17.70
CA ASP A 173 -4.48 4.02 -17.63
C ASP A 173 -5.55 3.32 -16.79
N GLU A 174 -5.11 2.71 -15.69
CA GLU A 174 -5.98 2.02 -14.76
C GLU A 174 -6.91 3.01 -14.04
N THR A 175 -8.19 2.69 -13.97
CA THR A 175 -9.15 3.48 -13.21
C THR A 175 -9.05 3.13 -11.73
N ILE A 176 -8.41 3.99 -10.95
CA ILE A 176 -8.20 3.78 -9.52
C ILE A 176 -9.33 4.48 -8.75
N ILE A 177 -10.17 3.70 -8.07
CA ILE A 177 -11.18 4.25 -7.17
C ILE A 177 -10.57 4.33 -5.77
N THR A 178 -10.35 5.56 -5.28
CA THR A 178 -9.73 5.82 -3.97
C THR A 178 -10.75 6.02 -2.86
N ARG A 179 -12.00 6.30 -3.21
CA ARG A 179 -13.12 6.45 -2.30
C ARG A 179 -14.43 6.09 -3.01
N ASN A 180 -15.31 5.43 -2.27
CA ASN A 180 -16.68 5.10 -2.73
C ASN A 180 -17.63 5.24 -1.55
N GLN A 181 -18.19 6.42 -1.31
CA GLN A 181 -19.00 6.70 -0.15
C GLN A 181 -20.24 7.52 -0.49
N SER A 182 -21.42 7.04 -0.10
CA SER A 182 -22.69 7.77 -0.23
C SER A 182 -22.98 8.28 -1.64
N GLY A 183 -22.61 7.49 -2.67
CA GLY A 183 -22.78 7.85 -4.08
C GLY A 183 -21.71 8.79 -4.65
N SER A 184 -20.71 9.18 -3.84
CA SER A 184 -19.53 9.94 -4.29
C SER A 184 -18.37 9.00 -4.54
N ILE A 185 -17.72 9.12 -5.68
CA ILE A 185 -16.54 8.36 -6.07
C ILE A 185 -15.40 9.34 -6.31
N ASP A 186 -14.28 9.13 -5.61
CA ASP A 186 -13.03 9.85 -5.88
C ASP A 186 -12.09 8.94 -6.66
N LEU A 187 -11.47 9.49 -7.69
CA LEU A 187 -10.52 8.78 -8.55
C LEU A 187 -9.08 9.13 -8.16
N GLY A 188 -8.20 8.17 -8.33
CA GLY A 188 -6.76 8.37 -8.25
C GLY A 188 -6.20 9.07 -9.48
N VAL A 189 -4.87 9.16 -9.54
CA VAL A 189 -4.17 9.83 -10.65
C VAL A 189 -4.41 9.07 -11.96
N PRO A 190 -4.94 9.73 -13.02
CA PRO A 190 -5.05 9.13 -14.35
C PRO A 190 -3.66 9.00 -14.98
N ARG A 191 -3.57 8.36 -16.15
CA ARG A 191 -2.32 8.35 -16.91
C ARG A 191 -1.83 9.77 -17.13
N THR A 192 -0.62 10.03 -16.66
CA THR A 192 0.01 11.35 -16.73
C THR A 192 1.44 11.21 -17.24
N VAL A 193 1.82 12.07 -18.18
CA VAL A 193 3.18 12.08 -18.73
C VAL A 193 3.79 13.46 -18.54
N TRP A 194 5.02 13.49 -18.06
CA TRP A 194 5.80 14.69 -17.81
C TRP A 194 7.09 14.66 -18.64
N ALA A 195 7.46 15.81 -19.14
CA ALA A 195 8.78 16.04 -19.72
C ALA A 195 9.39 17.29 -19.09
N GLY A 196 10.68 17.24 -18.79
CA GLY A 196 11.40 18.33 -18.14
C GLY A 196 12.88 18.30 -18.46
N VAL A 197 13.57 19.35 -18.06
CA VAL A 197 15.03 19.47 -18.15
C VAL A 197 15.59 19.62 -16.76
N LYS A 198 16.57 18.79 -16.42
CA LYS A 198 17.36 18.90 -15.19
C LYS A 198 18.69 19.57 -15.52
N ILE A 199 19.05 20.58 -14.75
CA ILE A 199 20.31 21.34 -14.87
C ILE A 199 21.09 21.17 -13.58
N GLY A 200 22.40 20.93 -13.68
CA GLY A 200 23.26 20.59 -12.55
C GLY A 200 23.12 19.10 -12.21
N LEU A 201 23.92 18.27 -12.85
CA LEU A 201 24.00 16.81 -12.64
C LEU A 201 25.00 16.48 -11.54
#